data_107269f5b3e4e000862716beff4786fc
#
_entry.id   107269f5b3e4e000862716beff4786fc
#
_cell.length_a   1.000
_cell.length_b   1.000
_cell.length_c   1.000
_cell.angle_alpha   90.00
_cell.angle_beta   90.00
_cell.angle_gamma   90.00
#
_symmetry.space_group_name_H-M   'P 1'
#
loop_
_entity.id
_entity.type
_entity.pdbx_description
1 polymer ?
#
loop_
_entity_poly.entity_id
_entity_poly.type
_entity_poly.pdbx_seq_one_letter_code
_entity_poly.pdbx_strand_id
1 'polypeptide(L)'
;MVLDLYCGLGNFSLPFARCAAQVFGVEGDAALVERARGNARRNGLGNAEFHLADLAAEPDPVSHWMRRAYTHVLLDPPRTGARAVLSAVARLMPQRLLYISCHPGSLARDLGVLVHEHGFTLAAAGVVDMFPHTAHVESLALLTGAGYPLEAAPAA
;
A
#
# COMPACT_ATOMS: atom_id res chain seq x y z
N MET A 1 -11.85 3.01 4.75
CA MET A 1 -11.43 3.19 3.34
C MET A 1 -9.98 2.77 3.20
N VAL A 2 -9.64 2.04 2.13
CA VAL A 2 -8.30 1.51 1.85
C VAL A 2 -7.72 2.20 0.62
N LEU A 3 -6.44 2.59 0.66
CA LEU A 3 -5.64 3.01 -0.47
C LEU A 3 -4.62 1.92 -0.79
N ASP A 4 -4.56 1.50 -2.04
CA ASP A 4 -3.63 0.48 -2.55
C ASP A 4 -2.75 1.14 -3.63
N LEU A 5 -1.52 1.49 -3.28
CA LEU A 5 -0.55 2.10 -4.19
C LEU A 5 0.31 1.02 -4.83
N TYR A 6 0.57 1.16 -6.13
CA TYR A 6 1.16 0.13 -7.00
C TYR A 6 0.23 -1.08 -7.15
N CYS A 7 -1.06 -0.82 -7.32
CA CYS A 7 -2.10 -1.86 -7.22
C CYS A 7 -2.09 -2.89 -8.36
N GLY A 8 -1.35 -2.66 -9.42
CA GLY A 8 -1.25 -3.57 -10.57
C GLY A 8 -2.62 -3.93 -11.15
N LEU A 9 -2.91 -5.21 -11.20
CA LEU A 9 -4.19 -5.77 -11.67
C LEU A 9 -5.30 -5.73 -10.62
N GLY A 10 -5.05 -5.16 -9.44
CA GLY A 10 -5.95 -5.19 -8.31
C GLY A 10 -5.81 -6.43 -7.42
N ASN A 11 -4.63 -7.06 -7.39
CA ASN A 11 -4.41 -8.30 -6.65
C ASN A 11 -4.75 -8.20 -5.16
N PHE A 12 -4.47 -7.06 -4.53
CA PHE A 12 -4.86 -6.76 -3.15
C PHE A 12 -6.14 -5.93 -3.08
N SER A 13 -6.33 -4.98 -4.01
CA SER A 13 -7.52 -4.13 -4.03
C SER A 13 -8.81 -4.93 -4.05
N LEU A 14 -8.90 -6.00 -4.88
CA LEU A 14 -10.14 -6.77 -5.02
C LEU A 14 -10.47 -7.62 -3.78
N PRO A 15 -9.53 -8.35 -3.15
CA PRO A 15 -9.77 -8.96 -1.85
C PRO A 15 -10.21 -7.94 -0.78
N PHE A 16 -9.56 -6.78 -0.69
CA PHE A 16 -9.96 -5.74 0.26
C PHE A 16 -11.37 -5.20 -0.02
N ALA A 17 -11.77 -5.06 -1.28
CA ALA A 17 -13.10 -4.59 -1.63
C ALA A 17 -14.23 -5.51 -1.14
N ARG A 18 -13.93 -6.77 -0.80
CA ARG A 18 -14.91 -7.70 -0.21
C ARG A 18 -15.22 -7.41 1.26
N CYS A 19 -14.34 -6.71 1.96
CA CYS A 19 -14.48 -6.43 3.40
C CYS A 19 -14.37 -4.94 3.76
N ALA A 20 -13.89 -4.09 2.86
CA ALA A 20 -13.80 -2.65 3.06
C ALA A 20 -15.01 -1.92 2.45
N ALA A 21 -15.41 -0.80 3.05
CA ALA A 21 -16.48 0.04 2.48
C ALA A 21 -16.10 0.59 1.10
N GLN A 22 -14.83 0.94 0.89
CA GLN A 22 -14.31 1.43 -0.38
C GLN A 22 -12.80 1.20 -0.49
N VAL A 23 -12.33 0.90 -1.71
CA VAL A 23 -10.92 0.72 -2.04
C VAL A 23 -10.56 1.64 -3.22
N PHE A 24 -9.42 2.31 -3.10
CA PHE A 24 -8.78 3.09 -4.16
C PHE A 24 -7.48 2.43 -4.53
N GLY A 25 -7.37 1.95 -5.76
CA GLY A 25 -6.13 1.48 -6.34
C GLY A 25 -5.48 2.60 -7.18
N VAL A 26 -4.18 2.78 -7.05
CA VAL A 26 -3.40 3.71 -7.87
C VAL A 26 -2.24 2.96 -8.50
N GLU A 27 -2.06 3.14 -9.81
CA GLU A 27 -1.08 2.42 -10.62
C GLU A 27 -0.52 3.33 -11.71
N GLY A 28 0.76 3.17 -12.04
CA GLY A 28 1.45 3.96 -13.06
C GLY A 28 1.26 3.46 -14.49
N ASP A 29 0.81 2.23 -14.68
CA ASP A 29 0.58 1.62 -16.00
C ASP A 29 -0.91 1.66 -16.37
N ALA A 30 -1.24 2.38 -17.43
CA ALA A 30 -2.63 2.52 -17.90
C ALA A 30 -3.28 1.18 -18.29
N ALA A 31 -2.49 0.24 -18.83
CA ALA A 31 -3.03 -1.07 -19.22
C ALA A 31 -3.37 -1.91 -17.98
N LEU A 32 -2.56 -1.81 -16.92
CA LEU A 32 -2.85 -2.46 -15.64
C LEU A 32 -4.09 -1.85 -14.97
N VAL A 33 -4.23 -0.52 -14.99
CA VAL A 33 -5.43 0.17 -14.48
C VAL A 33 -6.70 -0.32 -15.18
N GLU A 34 -6.70 -0.39 -16.51
CA GLU A 34 -7.87 -0.89 -17.26
C GLU A 34 -8.18 -2.37 -16.96
N ARG A 35 -7.15 -3.19 -16.80
CA ARG A 35 -7.32 -4.59 -16.39
C ARG A 35 -7.88 -4.70 -14.96
N ALA A 36 -7.40 -3.89 -14.02
CA ALA A 36 -7.93 -3.83 -12.65
C ALA A 36 -9.42 -3.45 -12.64
N ARG A 37 -9.82 -2.43 -13.42
CA ARG A 37 -11.22 -2.04 -13.62
C ARG A 37 -12.05 -3.19 -14.19
N GLY A 38 -11.52 -3.87 -15.21
CA GLY A 38 -12.15 -5.06 -15.80
C GLY A 38 -12.31 -6.20 -14.79
N ASN A 39 -11.29 -6.42 -13.95
CA ASN A 39 -11.32 -7.43 -12.89
C ASN A 39 -12.39 -7.10 -11.84
N ALA A 40 -12.48 -5.84 -11.38
CA ALA A 40 -13.51 -5.40 -10.45
C ALA A 40 -14.92 -5.65 -11.01
N ARG A 41 -15.18 -5.24 -12.24
CA ARG A 41 -16.48 -5.49 -12.90
C ARG A 41 -16.83 -6.98 -12.99
N ARG A 42 -15.88 -7.83 -13.41
CA ARG A 42 -16.11 -9.28 -13.50
C ARG A 42 -16.39 -9.93 -12.16
N ASN A 43 -15.86 -9.37 -11.07
CA ASN A 43 -16.08 -9.85 -9.71
C ASN A 43 -17.27 -9.17 -9.00
N GLY A 44 -18.00 -8.27 -9.65
CA GLY A 44 -19.15 -7.56 -9.07
C GLY A 44 -18.76 -6.58 -7.94
N LEU A 45 -17.53 -6.06 -7.95
CA LEU A 45 -16.99 -5.17 -6.92
C LEU A 45 -17.15 -3.71 -7.36
N GLY A 46 -18.31 -3.09 -7.03
CA GLY A 46 -18.61 -1.69 -7.36
C GLY A 46 -17.96 -0.66 -6.43
N ASN A 47 -17.33 -1.12 -5.35
CA ASN A 47 -16.66 -0.29 -4.34
C ASN A 47 -15.13 -0.23 -4.50
N ALA A 48 -14.58 -0.69 -5.61
CA ALA A 48 -13.17 -0.57 -5.98
C ALA A 48 -13.01 0.41 -7.15
N GLU A 49 -12.30 1.50 -6.93
CA GLU A 49 -11.96 2.50 -7.94
C GLU A 49 -10.47 2.43 -8.26
N PHE A 50 -10.10 2.64 -9.55
CA PHE A 50 -8.69 2.58 -9.98
C PHE A 50 -8.29 3.82 -10.75
N HIS A 51 -7.14 4.38 -10.39
CA HIS A 51 -6.62 5.66 -10.89
C HIS A 51 -5.23 5.46 -11.49
N LEU A 52 -5.00 6.13 -12.63
CA LEU A 52 -3.69 6.23 -13.23
C LEU A 52 -2.94 7.40 -12.58
N ALA A 53 -1.76 7.15 -12.02
CA ALA A 53 -0.86 8.20 -11.56
C ALA A 53 0.60 7.71 -11.56
N ASP A 54 1.53 8.59 -11.90
CA ASP A 54 2.96 8.30 -11.74
C ASP A 54 3.32 8.28 -10.25
N LEU A 55 3.76 7.12 -9.78
CA LEU A 55 4.20 6.89 -8.40
C LEU A 55 5.74 6.92 -8.26
N ALA A 56 6.48 7.16 -9.35
CA ALA A 56 7.91 7.41 -9.33
C ALA A 56 8.26 8.86 -8.97
N ALA A 57 7.28 9.76 -8.98
CA ALA A 57 7.38 11.14 -8.57
C ALA A 57 6.48 11.42 -7.35
N GLU A 58 6.75 12.55 -6.66
CA GLU A 58 5.86 12.98 -5.57
C GLU A 58 4.47 13.31 -6.12
N PRO A 59 3.41 12.72 -5.54
CA PRO A 59 2.05 12.95 -6.02
C PRO A 59 1.59 14.39 -5.83
N ASP A 60 0.86 14.90 -6.82
CA ASP A 60 0.21 16.20 -6.71
C ASP A 60 -0.84 16.16 -5.57
N PRO A 61 -0.73 17.07 -4.57
CA PRO A 61 -1.66 17.11 -3.44
C PRO A 61 -3.12 17.35 -3.85
N VAL A 62 -3.38 17.91 -5.03
CA VAL A 62 -4.73 18.14 -5.54
C VAL A 62 -5.31 16.95 -6.30
N SER A 63 -4.54 15.88 -6.50
CA SER A 63 -5.03 14.64 -7.09
C SER A 63 -6.26 14.13 -6.36
N HIS A 64 -7.21 13.57 -7.10
CA HIS A 64 -8.48 13.09 -6.55
C HIS A 64 -8.29 12.09 -5.40
N TRP A 65 -7.35 11.17 -5.52
CA TRP A 65 -7.06 10.19 -4.49
C TRP A 65 -6.32 10.77 -3.28
N MET A 66 -5.55 11.86 -3.43
CA MET A 66 -4.89 12.56 -2.32
C MET A 66 -5.85 13.36 -1.42
N ARG A 67 -7.05 13.64 -1.89
CA ARG A 67 -8.06 14.44 -1.15
C ARG A 67 -9.03 13.61 -0.33
N ARG A 68 -8.74 12.34 -0.12
CA ARG A 68 -9.60 11.41 0.61
C ARG A 68 -8.98 11.00 1.93
N ALA A 69 -9.81 10.63 2.89
CA ALA A 69 -9.37 10.09 4.19
C ALA A 69 -9.29 8.56 4.11
N TYR A 70 -8.12 8.02 4.33
CA TYR A 70 -7.88 6.60 4.34
C TYR A 70 -7.53 6.12 5.75
N THR A 71 -8.14 5.03 6.18
CA THR A 71 -7.78 4.37 7.44
C THR A 71 -6.61 3.40 7.25
N HIS A 72 -6.50 2.81 6.07
CA HIS A 72 -5.47 1.83 5.74
C HIS A 72 -4.82 2.17 4.41
N VAL A 73 -3.50 2.02 4.35
CA VAL A 73 -2.71 2.14 3.13
C VAL A 73 -1.92 0.86 2.92
N LEU A 74 -1.89 0.36 1.69
CA LEU A 74 -1.01 -0.69 1.24
C LEU A 74 0.00 -0.11 0.25
N LEU A 75 1.25 -0.52 0.38
CA LEU A 75 2.34 -0.28 -0.56
C LEU A 75 2.89 -1.63 -1.05
N ASP A 76 2.90 -1.86 -2.35
CA ASP A 76 3.56 -3.01 -3.00
C ASP A 76 4.41 -2.52 -4.18
N PRO A 77 5.46 -1.71 -3.91
CA PRO A 77 6.23 -1.05 -4.95
C PRO A 77 7.22 -2.00 -5.65
N PRO A 78 7.78 -1.56 -6.79
CA PRO A 78 8.89 -2.26 -7.43
C PRO A 78 10.14 -2.32 -6.52
N ARG A 79 11.16 -3.08 -6.94
CA ARG A 79 12.42 -3.28 -6.18
C ARG A 79 13.11 -2.01 -5.69
N THR A 80 12.89 -0.88 -6.36
CA THR A 80 13.43 0.44 -6.00
C THR A 80 12.80 1.03 -4.74
N GLY A 81 11.67 0.49 -4.29
CA GLY A 81 10.89 0.98 -3.16
C GLY A 81 9.92 2.10 -3.54
N ALA A 82 9.35 2.73 -2.52
CA ALA A 82 8.26 3.72 -2.65
C ALA A 82 8.67 5.15 -2.23
N ARG A 83 9.96 5.48 -2.21
CA ARG A 83 10.48 6.71 -1.61
C ARG A 83 9.74 7.98 -2.05
N ALA A 84 9.36 8.07 -3.32
CA ALA A 84 8.70 9.26 -3.88
C ALA A 84 7.31 9.54 -3.27
N VAL A 85 6.61 8.49 -2.79
CA VAL A 85 5.26 8.63 -2.27
C VAL A 85 5.18 8.67 -0.73
N LEU A 86 6.29 8.41 -0.01
CA LEU A 86 6.25 8.26 1.45
C LEU A 86 5.73 9.51 2.17
N SER A 87 6.21 10.70 1.78
CA SER A 87 5.74 11.97 2.36
C SER A 87 4.26 12.21 2.07
N ALA A 88 3.79 11.84 0.87
CA ALA A 88 2.38 11.94 0.52
C ALA A 88 1.53 10.97 1.36
N VAL A 89 1.97 9.73 1.53
CA VAL A 89 1.32 8.73 2.40
C VAL A 89 1.26 9.22 3.85
N ALA A 90 2.34 9.81 4.35
CA ALA A 90 2.36 10.36 5.70
C ALA A 90 1.34 11.49 5.89
N ARG A 91 1.18 12.38 4.90
CA ARG A 91 0.16 13.44 4.94
C ARG A 91 -1.28 12.93 4.97
N LEU A 92 -1.54 11.72 4.46
CA LEU A 92 -2.86 11.08 4.55
C LEU A 92 -3.20 10.59 5.96
N MET A 93 -2.22 10.53 6.87
CA MET A 93 -2.36 10.11 8.27
C MET A 93 -3.15 8.78 8.43
N PRO A 94 -2.80 7.71 7.74
CA PRO A 94 -3.52 6.45 7.87
C PRO A 94 -3.31 5.85 9.26
N GLN A 95 -4.32 5.12 9.76
CA GLN A 95 -4.19 4.38 11.03
C GLN A 95 -3.22 3.20 10.91
N ARG A 96 -3.23 2.53 9.76
CA ARG A 96 -2.38 1.37 9.47
C ARG A 96 -1.78 1.50 8.08
N LEU A 97 -0.52 1.10 7.96
CA LEU A 97 0.18 0.99 6.70
C LEU A 97 0.81 -0.40 6.62
N LEU A 98 0.46 -1.15 5.59
CA LEU A 98 1.12 -2.41 5.22
C LEU A 98 2.06 -2.12 4.06
N TYR A 99 3.33 -2.47 4.21
CA TYR A 99 4.33 -2.37 3.16
C TYR A 99 4.80 -3.78 2.78
N ILE A 100 4.64 -4.17 1.53
CA ILE A 100 5.13 -5.42 0.95
C ILE A 100 6.31 -5.10 0.03
N SER A 101 7.34 -5.91 0.00
CA SER A 101 8.50 -5.68 -0.86
C SER A 101 9.25 -6.96 -1.18
N CYS A 102 9.53 -7.16 -2.46
CA CYS A 102 10.45 -8.20 -2.93
C CYS A 102 11.93 -7.85 -2.71
N HIS A 103 12.25 -6.72 -2.06
CA HIS A 103 13.61 -6.29 -1.80
C HIS A 103 13.76 -5.72 -0.39
N PRO A 104 14.24 -6.53 0.58
CA PRO A 104 14.34 -6.13 1.99
C PRO A 104 15.15 -4.85 2.23
N GLY A 105 16.17 -4.58 1.42
CA GLY A 105 17.00 -3.37 1.55
C GLY A 105 16.24 -2.07 1.25
N SER A 106 15.39 -2.05 0.22
CA SER A 106 14.54 -0.88 -0.06
C SER A 106 13.44 -0.74 0.99
N LEU A 107 12.86 -1.85 1.47
CA LEU A 107 11.92 -1.83 2.58
C LEU A 107 12.55 -1.19 3.82
N ALA A 108 13.71 -1.67 4.26
CA ALA A 108 14.38 -1.15 5.46
C ALA A 108 14.68 0.36 5.36
N ARG A 109 15.14 0.82 4.20
CA ARG A 109 15.37 2.24 3.92
C ARG A 109 14.09 3.06 4.04
N ASP A 110 13.00 2.62 3.42
CA ASP A 110 11.73 3.33 3.36
C ASP A 110 11.03 3.32 4.74
N LEU A 111 11.15 2.22 5.49
CA LEU A 111 10.71 2.14 6.88
C LEU A 111 11.47 3.14 7.77
N GLY A 112 12.78 3.30 7.54
CA GLY A 112 13.58 4.32 8.25
C GLY A 112 12.99 5.73 8.07
N VAL A 113 12.63 6.09 6.85
CA VAL A 113 11.98 7.39 6.56
C VAL A 113 10.62 7.50 7.27
N LEU A 114 9.75 6.50 7.13
CA LEU A 114 8.43 6.50 7.76
C LEU A 114 8.51 6.63 9.29
N VAL A 115 9.42 5.91 9.93
CA VAL A 115 9.55 5.90 11.38
C VAL A 115 10.24 7.16 11.90
N HIS A 116 11.37 7.55 11.32
CA HIS A 116 12.19 8.63 11.88
C HIS A 116 11.79 10.03 11.42
N GLU A 117 11.22 10.15 10.21
CA GLU A 117 10.87 11.45 9.66
C GLU A 117 9.35 11.73 9.73
N HIS A 118 8.52 10.68 9.72
CA HIS A 118 7.06 10.82 9.67
C HIS A 118 6.32 10.27 10.89
N GLY A 119 7.02 9.75 11.89
CA GLY A 119 6.44 9.37 13.19
C GLY A 119 5.58 8.11 13.18
N PHE A 120 5.70 7.26 12.14
CA PHE A 120 5.09 5.94 12.18
C PHE A 120 5.77 5.03 13.19
N THR A 121 5.04 4.06 13.72
CA THR A 121 5.59 3.01 14.58
C THR A 121 5.54 1.67 13.88
N LEU A 122 6.67 0.97 13.81
CA LEU A 122 6.74 -0.39 13.30
C LEU A 122 6.05 -1.34 14.29
N ALA A 123 4.94 -1.94 13.87
CA ALA A 123 4.14 -2.85 14.67
C ALA A 123 4.61 -4.31 14.54
N ALA A 124 4.92 -4.71 13.30
CA ALA A 124 5.37 -6.07 12.99
C ALA A 124 6.18 -6.06 11.69
N ALA A 125 7.09 -7.01 11.57
CA ALA A 125 7.78 -7.30 10.32
C ALA A 125 7.92 -8.82 10.15
N GLY A 126 7.93 -9.26 8.90
CA GLY A 126 8.03 -10.68 8.57
C GLY A 126 8.58 -10.91 7.17
N VAL A 127 8.86 -12.16 6.89
CA VAL A 127 9.35 -12.63 5.58
C VAL A 127 8.50 -13.81 5.15
N VAL A 128 8.18 -13.85 3.86
CA VAL A 128 7.52 -14.98 3.21
C VAL A 128 8.43 -15.51 2.10
N ASP A 129 8.82 -16.76 2.21
CA ASP A 129 9.60 -17.46 1.17
C ASP A 129 8.62 -18.16 0.21
N MET A 130 8.27 -17.46 -0.87
CA MET A 130 7.36 -17.96 -1.91
C MET A 130 8.09 -18.51 -3.15
N PHE A 131 9.40 -18.34 -3.22
CA PHE A 131 10.20 -18.69 -4.38
C PHE A 131 11.33 -19.66 -4.00
N PRO A 132 11.01 -20.91 -3.63
CA PRO A 132 12.02 -21.87 -3.19
C PRO A 132 13.10 -22.06 -4.25
N HIS A 133 14.34 -22.26 -3.81
CA HIS A 133 15.54 -22.37 -4.63
C HIS A 133 15.96 -21.09 -5.37
N THR A 134 15.45 -19.93 -4.98
CA THR A 134 15.91 -18.62 -5.46
C THR A 134 16.39 -17.76 -4.29
N ALA A 135 17.06 -16.63 -4.59
CA ALA A 135 17.40 -15.63 -3.58
C ALA A 135 16.28 -14.59 -3.35
N HIS A 136 15.08 -14.84 -3.87
CA HIS A 136 13.95 -13.93 -3.75
C HIS A 136 13.09 -14.29 -2.54
N VAL A 137 12.89 -13.29 -1.67
CA VAL A 137 11.95 -13.36 -0.55
C VAL A 137 11.03 -12.15 -0.59
N GLU A 138 9.78 -12.34 -0.18
CA GLU A 138 8.88 -11.23 0.10
C GLU A 138 9.03 -10.83 1.56
N SER A 139 9.21 -9.55 1.80
CA SER A 139 9.27 -8.97 3.13
C SER A 139 8.06 -8.07 3.35
N LEU A 140 7.51 -8.09 4.56
CA LEU A 140 6.33 -7.34 4.94
C LEU A 140 6.62 -6.54 6.21
N ALA A 141 6.03 -5.35 6.28
CA ALA A 141 6.04 -4.54 7.48
C ALA A 141 4.67 -3.93 7.71
N LEU A 142 4.16 -4.06 8.92
CA LEU A 142 2.96 -3.38 9.38
C LEU A 142 3.37 -2.21 10.27
N LEU A 143 2.90 -1.02 9.93
CA LEU A 143 3.12 0.19 10.72
C LEU A 143 1.78 0.76 11.20
N THR A 144 1.84 1.44 12.34
CA THR A 144 0.75 2.30 12.82
C THR A 144 1.10 3.75 12.53
N GLY A 145 0.10 4.53 12.13
CA GLY A 145 0.26 5.96 11.92
C GLY A 145 0.53 6.72 13.21
N ALA A 146 1.10 7.92 13.10
CA ALA A 146 1.32 8.79 14.23
C ALA A 146 0.03 9.02 15.02
N GLY A 147 0.08 8.82 16.35
CA GLY A 147 -1.08 8.98 17.22
C GLY A 147 -2.04 7.78 17.31
N TYR A 148 -1.79 6.70 16.59
CA TYR A 148 -2.58 5.47 16.70
C TYR A 148 -1.82 4.41 17.53
N PRO A 149 -2.39 3.96 18.66
CA PRO A 149 -1.72 2.95 19.47
C PRO A 149 -1.66 1.59 18.75
N LEU A 150 -0.65 0.80 19.08
CA LEU A 150 -0.66 -0.64 18.80
C LEU A 150 -1.77 -1.25 19.65
N GLU A 151 -2.86 -1.66 19.02
CA GLU A 151 -3.80 -2.55 19.69
C GLU A 151 -3.08 -3.87 19.94
N ALA A 152 -3.13 -4.38 21.17
CA ALA A 152 -2.65 -5.72 21.45
C ALA A 152 -3.35 -6.70 20.51
N ALA A 153 -2.58 -7.57 19.86
CA ALA A 153 -3.18 -8.65 19.07
C ALA A 153 -4.18 -9.39 19.97
N PRO A 154 -5.39 -9.72 19.47
CA PRO A 154 -6.29 -10.56 20.25
C PRO A 154 -5.53 -11.83 20.65
N ALA A 155 -5.60 -12.17 21.93
CA ALA A 155 -5.00 -13.40 22.43
C ALA A 155 -5.56 -14.58 21.62
N ALA A 156 -4.64 -15.40 21.08
CA ALA A 156 -4.97 -16.57 20.28
C ALA A 156 -5.70 -17.63 21.11
#